data_c4042ef26dcec1e6ed8011d5bc5c8f52
#
_entry.id   c4042ef26dcec1e6ed8011d5bc5c8f52
#
_cell.length_a   1.000
_cell.length_b   1.000
_cell.length_c   1.000
_cell.angle_alpha   90.00
_cell.angle_beta   90.00
_cell.angle_gamma   90.00
#
_symmetry.space_group_name_H-M   'P 1'
#
loop_
_entity.id
_entity.type
_entity.pdbx_description
1 polymer ?
#
loop_
_entity_poly.entity_id
_entity_poly.type
_entity_poly.pdbx_seq_one_letter_code
_entity_poly.pdbx_strand_id
1 'polypeptide(L)'
;MTEISIPDIIKVFRFYEAMGFERLPVQIKDTVCRDNPCPMKEEALGRLRDDELGECTRCGLSGKRTRIVFGEGNPDASLLLVGEAPGEEEDRQGRPFVGKAGQLLTKLIVKMGLNREGVYITNTVKCRPPDNRKPTSDEIRTCNPFLQKQIAIIKPVVIMTLGDVATKTILGDVGNISRIRGRIYSYNGIDVVPTFHPSYLLRNPGAKWQTWSDAQTVIKILEKNHK
;
A
#
# COMPACT_ATOMS: atom_id res chain seq x y z
N MET A 1 -2.51 -16.54 -29.89
CA MET A 1 -1.68 -17.07 -28.81
C MET A 1 -2.51 -18.12 -28.11
N THR A 2 -2.08 -19.39 -28.16
CA THR A 2 -2.82 -20.52 -27.58
C THR A 2 -2.70 -20.47 -26.07
N GLU A 3 -3.83 -20.36 -25.36
CA GLU A 3 -3.88 -20.49 -23.90
C GLU A 3 -3.41 -21.89 -23.49
N ILE A 4 -2.40 -21.97 -22.66
CA ILE A 4 -1.91 -23.22 -22.08
C ILE A 4 -2.77 -23.50 -20.85
N SER A 5 -3.53 -24.60 -20.88
CA SER A 5 -4.38 -24.99 -19.75
C SER A 5 -3.59 -25.63 -18.60
N ILE A 6 -4.11 -25.56 -17.37
CA ILE A 6 -3.50 -26.22 -16.19
C ILE A 6 -3.26 -27.72 -16.43
N PRO A 7 -4.17 -28.49 -17.06
CA PRO A 7 -3.92 -29.88 -17.44
C PRO A 7 -2.71 -30.09 -18.36
N ASP A 8 -2.45 -29.14 -19.26
CA ASP A 8 -1.29 -29.25 -20.17
C ASP A 8 0.02 -28.99 -19.43
N ILE A 9 0.02 -28.08 -18.47
CA ILE A 9 1.15 -27.86 -17.58
C ILE A 9 1.48 -29.12 -16.77
N ILE A 10 0.46 -29.79 -16.20
CA ILE A 10 0.62 -31.04 -15.44
C ILE A 10 1.18 -32.15 -16.32
N LYS A 11 0.77 -32.26 -17.58
CA LYS A 11 1.32 -33.25 -18.54
C LYS A 11 2.80 -33.01 -18.81
N VAL A 12 3.20 -31.76 -18.97
CA VAL A 12 4.60 -31.36 -19.15
C VAL A 12 5.43 -31.73 -17.90
N PHE A 13 4.94 -31.44 -16.69
CA PHE A 13 5.61 -31.84 -15.45
C PHE A 13 5.84 -33.35 -15.36
N ARG A 14 4.80 -34.15 -15.58
CA ARG A 14 4.87 -35.62 -15.55
C ARG A 14 5.84 -36.19 -16.60
N PHE A 15 5.92 -35.55 -17.77
CA PHE A 15 6.88 -35.94 -18.81
C PHE A 15 8.33 -35.74 -18.35
N TYR A 16 8.68 -34.61 -17.76
CA TYR A 16 10.02 -34.34 -17.26
C TYR A 16 10.36 -35.20 -16.04
N GLU A 17 9.41 -35.46 -15.14
CA GLU A 17 9.58 -36.35 -14.01
C GLU A 17 9.88 -37.82 -14.48
N ALA A 18 9.16 -38.29 -15.47
CA ALA A 18 9.39 -39.61 -16.09
C ALA A 18 10.72 -39.71 -16.79
N MET A 19 11.33 -38.61 -17.20
CA MET A 19 12.69 -38.55 -17.77
C MET A 19 13.78 -38.37 -16.71
N GLY A 20 13.45 -38.39 -15.41
CA GLY A 20 14.43 -38.30 -14.30
C GLY A 20 14.92 -36.91 -13.98
N PHE A 21 14.21 -35.85 -14.39
CA PHE A 21 14.54 -34.50 -14.01
C PHE A 21 13.89 -34.14 -12.66
N GLU A 22 14.69 -33.91 -11.63
CA GLU A 22 14.23 -33.43 -10.33
C GLU A 22 13.86 -31.91 -10.34
N ARG A 23 14.26 -31.19 -11.38
CA ARG A 23 13.95 -29.77 -11.60
C ARG A 23 13.72 -29.51 -13.08
N LEU A 24 12.69 -28.71 -13.39
CA LEU A 24 12.48 -28.28 -14.78
C LEU A 24 13.62 -27.35 -15.21
N PRO A 25 14.20 -27.54 -16.40
CA PRO A 25 15.19 -26.63 -16.96
C PRO A 25 14.56 -25.36 -17.55
N VAL A 26 13.43 -24.92 -16.96
CA VAL A 26 12.71 -23.74 -17.38
C VAL A 26 13.01 -22.63 -16.39
N GLN A 27 13.74 -21.63 -16.81
CA GLN A 27 13.69 -20.33 -16.14
C GLN A 27 12.30 -19.76 -16.44
N ILE A 28 11.39 -19.84 -15.46
CA ILE A 28 10.17 -19.01 -15.48
C ILE A 28 10.70 -17.57 -15.36
N LYS A 29 10.87 -16.91 -16.52
CA LYS A 29 10.91 -15.45 -16.49
C LYS A 29 9.57 -15.04 -15.89
N ASP A 30 9.60 -14.39 -14.74
CA ASP A 30 8.43 -13.71 -14.21
C ASP A 30 7.89 -12.85 -15.35
N THR A 31 6.85 -13.36 -16.01
CA THR A 31 6.12 -12.59 -17.01
C THR A 31 5.33 -11.59 -16.19
N VAL A 32 6.00 -10.48 -15.91
CA VAL A 32 5.40 -9.30 -15.28
C VAL A 32 4.17 -8.96 -16.11
N CYS A 33 3.00 -9.12 -15.53
CA CYS A 33 1.76 -8.57 -16.06
C CYS A 33 1.90 -7.06 -16.09
N ARG A 34 2.47 -6.50 -17.18
CA ARG A 34 2.79 -5.07 -17.25
C ARG A 34 1.57 -4.20 -17.51
N ASP A 35 0.46 -4.77 -18.02
CA ASP A 35 -0.70 -4.01 -18.49
C ASP A 35 -2.04 -4.43 -17.88
N ASN A 36 -2.09 -5.50 -17.05
CA ASN A 36 -3.25 -5.87 -16.24
C ASN A 36 -2.78 -6.29 -14.84
N PRO A 37 -3.54 -5.95 -13.77
CA PRO A 37 -3.22 -6.39 -12.42
C PRO A 37 -3.13 -7.91 -12.37
N CYS A 38 -2.13 -8.44 -11.66
CA CYS A 38 -1.96 -9.88 -11.50
C CYS A 38 -3.23 -10.45 -10.83
N PRO A 39 -4.02 -11.31 -11.51
CA PRO A 39 -5.28 -11.81 -10.97
C PRO A 39 -5.12 -12.42 -9.58
N MET A 40 -3.97 -13.04 -9.30
CA MET A 40 -3.67 -13.63 -8.00
C MET A 40 -3.55 -12.61 -6.87
N LYS A 41 -2.99 -11.41 -7.11
CA LYS A 41 -2.86 -10.38 -6.08
C LYS A 41 -4.20 -9.69 -5.82
N GLU A 42 -4.97 -9.42 -6.87
CA GLU A 42 -6.30 -8.85 -6.75
C GLU A 42 -7.22 -9.78 -5.95
N GLU A 43 -7.23 -11.08 -6.28
CA GLU A 43 -7.98 -12.10 -5.54
C GLU A 43 -7.51 -12.22 -4.09
N ALA A 44 -6.20 -12.17 -3.82
CA ALA A 44 -5.66 -12.21 -2.46
C ALA A 44 -6.06 -10.98 -1.65
N LEU A 45 -6.05 -9.78 -2.24
CA LEU A 45 -6.55 -8.56 -1.60
C LEU A 45 -8.07 -8.63 -1.39
N GLY A 46 -8.81 -9.20 -2.34
CA GLY A 46 -10.24 -9.45 -2.21
C GLY A 46 -10.54 -10.36 -1.02
N ARG A 47 -9.89 -11.52 -0.92
CA ARG A 47 -10.02 -12.43 0.23
C ARG A 47 -9.64 -11.73 1.56
N LEU A 48 -8.55 -10.97 1.57
CA LEU A 48 -8.17 -10.23 2.78
C LEU A 48 -9.24 -9.21 3.19
N ARG A 49 -9.89 -8.54 2.23
CA ARG A 49 -10.95 -7.57 2.47
C ARG A 49 -12.25 -8.24 2.90
N ASP A 50 -12.69 -9.26 2.17
CA ASP A 50 -14.04 -9.80 2.29
C ASP A 50 -14.13 -10.92 3.34
N ASP A 51 -13.16 -11.83 3.38
CA ASP A 51 -13.19 -13.00 4.27
C ASP A 51 -12.50 -12.72 5.61
N GLU A 52 -11.33 -12.05 5.59
CA GLU A 52 -10.57 -11.85 6.83
C GLU A 52 -10.95 -10.56 7.57
N LEU A 53 -11.05 -9.44 6.87
CA LEU A 53 -11.47 -8.17 7.47
C LEU A 53 -12.99 -8.18 7.66
N GLY A 54 -13.76 -8.43 6.60
CA GLY A 54 -15.21 -8.47 6.61
C GLY A 54 -15.83 -7.27 7.34
N GLU A 55 -16.89 -7.48 8.06
CA GLU A 55 -17.55 -6.48 8.93
C GLU A 55 -16.81 -6.24 10.27
N CYS A 56 -15.51 -6.28 10.27
CA CYS A 56 -14.59 -6.24 11.42
C CYS A 56 -15.12 -5.50 12.65
N THR A 57 -15.18 -6.19 13.78
CA THR A 57 -15.59 -5.63 15.07
C THR A 57 -14.48 -5.73 16.15
N ARG A 58 -13.21 -5.92 15.73
CA ARG A 58 -12.08 -6.26 16.60
C ARG A 58 -11.64 -5.13 17.53
N CYS A 59 -12.02 -3.87 17.27
CA CYS A 59 -11.68 -2.72 18.12
C CYS A 59 -12.83 -1.71 18.22
N GLY A 60 -12.72 -0.75 19.14
CA GLY A 60 -13.77 0.24 19.42
C GLY A 60 -14.13 1.17 18.25
N LEU A 61 -13.32 1.22 17.18
CA LEU A 61 -13.63 2.03 16.00
C LEU A 61 -14.82 1.47 15.21
N SER A 62 -15.14 0.18 15.36
CA SER A 62 -16.23 -0.48 14.63
C SER A 62 -17.61 0.14 14.92
N GLY A 63 -17.86 0.54 16.16
CA GLY A 63 -19.15 1.13 16.57
C GLY A 63 -19.33 2.59 16.16
N LYS A 64 -18.34 3.24 15.56
CA LYS A 64 -18.35 4.67 15.22
C LYS A 64 -18.13 4.96 13.73
N ARG A 65 -17.66 3.97 12.95
CA ARG A 65 -17.49 4.10 11.50
C ARG A 65 -18.83 3.98 10.77
N THR A 66 -18.90 4.60 9.61
CA THR A 66 -19.96 4.35 8.62
C THR A 66 -19.56 3.21 7.69
N ARG A 67 -18.33 3.22 7.20
CA ARG A 67 -17.79 2.21 6.31
C ARG A 67 -16.35 1.85 6.65
N ILE A 68 -15.94 0.65 6.28
CA ILE A 68 -14.53 0.25 6.31
C ILE A 68 -13.84 0.85 5.07
N VAL A 69 -12.68 1.45 5.28
CA VAL A 69 -11.83 1.99 4.22
C VAL A 69 -10.61 1.08 4.10
N PHE A 70 -10.75 0.03 3.30
CA PHE A 70 -9.71 -1.01 3.17
C PHE A 70 -8.44 -0.49 2.51
N GLY A 71 -8.58 0.26 1.45
CA GLY A 71 -7.54 0.73 0.54
C GLY A 71 -7.98 0.56 -0.90
N GLU A 72 -7.29 1.21 -1.84
CA GLU A 72 -7.60 1.12 -3.27
C GLU A 72 -6.35 1.35 -4.13
N GLY A 73 -6.38 0.90 -5.36
CA GLY A 73 -5.35 1.11 -6.36
C GLY A 73 -4.88 -0.18 -7.01
N ASN A 74 -3.73 -0.12 -7.70
CA ASN A 74 -3.18 -1.25 -8.41
C ASN A 74 -2.58 -2.30 -7.44
N PRO A 75 -3.01 -3.56 -7.44
CA PRO A 75 -2.38 -4.63 -6.67
C PRO A 75 -0.90 -4.86 -7.00
N ASP A 76 -0.46 -4.49 -8.20
CA ASP A 76 0.93 -4.56 -8.66
C ASP A 76 1.68 -3.23 -8.56
N ALA A 77 1.17 -2.30 -7.75
CA ALA A 77 1.77 -0.98 -7.59
C ALA A 77 3.22 -1.05 -7.11
N SER A 78 4.12 -0.37 -7.78
CA SER A 78 5.50 -0.16 -7.31
C SER A 78 5.56 0.85 -6.14
N LEU A 79 4.55 1.72 -5.99
CA LEU A 79 4.44 2.69 -4.91
C LEU A 79 3.21 2.40 -4.05
N LEU A 80 3.44 2.15 -2.75
CA LEU A 80 2.39 2.06 -1.73
C LEU A 80 2.40 3.33 -0.87
N LEU A 81 1.26 4.00 -0.77
CA LEU A 81 1.04 5.17 0.07
C LEU A 81 0.28 4.75 1.33
N VAL A 82 0.84 5.03 2.51
CA VAL A 82 0.24 4.63 3.79
C VAL A 82 -0.02 5.86 4.64
N GLY A 83 -1.30 6.13 4.91
CA GLY A 83 -1.74 7.20 5.82
C GLY A 83 -2.04 6.71 7.23
N GLU A 84 -2.62 7.59 8.04
CA GLU A 84 -2.95 7.36 9.44
C GLU A 84 -4.29 6.63 9.59
N ALA A 85 -5.37 7.25 9.18
CA ALA A 85 -6.75 6.80 9.36
C ALA A 85 -7.69 7.46 8.34
N PRO A 86 -8.88 6.90 8.07
CA PRO A 86 -9.91 7.56 7.32
C PRO A 86 -10.42 8.84 8.02
N GLY A 87 -10.67 9.89 7.26
CA GLY A 87 -11.44 11.05 7.67
C GLY A 87 -12.94 10.87 7.40
N GLU A 88 -13.71 11.94 7.54
CA GLU A 88 -15.17 11.92 7.37
C GLU A 88 -15.62 11.56 5.96
N GLU A 89 -14.99 12.17 4.95
CA GLU A 89 -15.34 11.88 3.55
C GLU A 89 -14.95 10.46 3.15
N GLU A 90 -13.81 9.97 3.66
CA GLU A 90 -13.34 8.61 3.45
C GLU A 90 -14.28 7.59 4.08
N ASP A 91 -14.74 7.84 5.31
CA ASP A 91 -15.69 7.00 6.05
C ASP A 91 -17.05 6.94 5.33
N ARG A 92 -17.52 8.08 4.80
CA ARG A 92 -18.76 8.18 4.05
C ARG A 92 -18.72 7.43 2.72
N GLN A 93 -17.57 7.48 2.01
CA GLN A 93 -17.42 6.90 0.68
C GLN A 93 -16.85 5.47 0.68
N GLY A 94 -16.19 5.04 1.77
CA GLY A 94 -15.46 3.76 1.85
C GLY A 94 -14.15 3.76 1.06
N ARG A 95 -13.63 4.93 0.67
CA ARG A 95 -12.44 5.09 -0.17
C ARG A 95 -11.36 5.92 0.54
N PRO A 96 -10.06 5.55 0.44
CA PRO A 96 -8.99 6.30 1.09
C PRO A 96 -8.70 7.61 0.36
N PHE A 97 -8.38 8.66 1.12
CA PHE A 97 -7.90 9.94 0.59
C PHE A 97 -8.77 10.54 -0.52
N VAL A 98 -10.06 10.76 -0.24
CA VAL A 98 -11.03 11.42 -1.15
C VAL A 98 -11.39 12.84 -0.71
N GLY A 99 -11.22 13.19 0.56
CA GLY A 99 -11.44 14.53 1.10
C GLY A 99 -10.35 15.53 0.66
N LYS A 100 -10.34 16.73 1.25
CA LYS A 100 -9.39 17.83 0.92
C LYS A 100 -7.92 17.39 1.00
N ALA A 101 -7.55 16.59 2.00
CA ALA A 101 -6.21 16.02 2.14
C ALA A 101 -5.90 15.04 1.01
N GLY A 102 -6.88 14.23 0.61
CA GLY A 102 -6.77 13.28 -0.49
C GLY A 102 -6.60 13.95 -1.84
N GLN A 103 -7.33 15.05 -2.09
CA GLN A 103 -7.14 15.85 -3.31
C GLN A 103 -5.72 16.42 -3.41
N LEU A 104 -5.12 16.83 -2.28
CA LEU A 104 -3.73 17.28 -2.26
C LEU A 104 -2.77 16.12 -2.53
N LEU A 105 -3.04 14.92 -1.99
CA LEU A 105 -2.26 13.71 -2.27
C LEU A 105 -2.33 13.34 -3.77
N THR A 106 -3.51 13.39 -4.37
CA THR A 106 -3.69 13.13 -5.81
C THR A 106 -2.86 14.11 -6.65
N LYS A 107 -2.84 15.41 -6.29
CA LYS A 107 -1.98 16.39 -6.97
C LYS A 107 -0.50 16.07 -6.83
N LEU A 108 -0.06 15.54 -5.69
CA LEU A 108 1.32 15.10 -5.49
C LEU A 108 1.64 13.89 -6.38
N ILE A 109 0.78 12.87 -6.43
CA ILE A 109 0.92 11.68 -7.28
C ILE A 109 1.07 12.09 -8.75
N VAL A 110 0.18 12.96 -9.24
CA VAL A 110 0.24 13.47 -10.62
C VAL A 110 1.54 14.23 -10.88
N LYS A 111 1.99 15.06 -9.93
CA LYS A 111 3.26 15.78 -10.04
C LYS A 111 4.48 14.85 -10.06
N MET A 112 4.37 13.65 -9.46
CA MET A 112 5.40 12.59 -9.55
C MET A 112 5.43 11.89 -10.91
N GLY A 113 4.55 12.24 -11.85
CA GLY A 113 4.40 11.56 -13.14
C GLY A 113 3.60 10.25 -13.07
N LEU A 114 2.89 10.02 -11.97
CA LEU A 114 2.08 8.83 -11.73
C LEU A 114 0.58 9.17 -11.80
N ASN A 115 -0.27 8.15 -11.93
CA ASN A 115 -1.72 8.30 -11.77
C ASN A 115 -2.18 7.61 -10.47
N ARG A 116 -3.38 7.96 -10.01
CA ARG A 116 -3.92 7.43 -8.75
C ARG A 116 -4.21 5.92 -8.86
N GLU A 117 -4.61 5.48 -10.03
CA GLU A 117 -4.93 4.09 -10.35
C GLU A 117 -3.68 3.20 -10.43
N GLY A 118 -2.52 3.78 -10.74
CA GLY A 118 -1.23 3.08 -10.84
C GLY A 118 -0.51 2.88 -9.50
N VAL A 119 -0.91 3.57 -8.44
CA VAL A 119 -0.39 3.40 -7.08
C VAL A 119 -1.39 2.64 -6.21
N TYR A 120 -0.95 2.15 -5.03
CA TYR A 120 -1.88 1.65 -4.02
C TYR A 120 -1.91 2.58 -2.82
N ILE A 121 -3.11 2.89 -2.31
CA ILE A 121 -3.30 3.83 -1.21
C ILE A 121 -4.08 3.15 -0.09
N THR A 122 -3.56 3.23 1.12
CA THR A 122 -4.21 2.67 2.32
C THR A 122 -3.91 3.51 3.56
N ASN A 123 -4.43 3.08 4.71
CA ASN A 123 -4.18 3.68 6.02
C ASN A 123 -3.74 2.62 7.04
N THR A 124 -3.12 3.08 8.12
CA THR A 124 -2.75 2.28 9.29
C THR A 124 -3.98 1.60 9.91
N VAL A 125 -5.06 2.37 10.13
CA VAL A 125 -6.36 1.81 10.57
C VAL A 125 -7.39 1.97 9.45
N LYS A 126 -8.33 1.00 9.38
CA LYS A 126 -9.34 0.92 8.30
C LYS A 126 -10.67 1.59 8.66
N CYS A 127 -10.81 2.09 9.88
CA CYS A 127 -12.01 2.72 10.41
C CYS A 127 -11.70 4.14 10.87
N ARG A 128 -12.66 5.06 10.71
CA ARG A 128 -12.53 6.46 11.14
C ARG A 128 -12.55 6.54 12.67
N PRO A 129 -11.54 7.16 13.31
CA PRO A 129 -11.62 7.50 14.73
C PRO A 129 -12.63 8.64 14.96
N PRO A 130 -13.36 8.65 16.09
CA PRO A 130 -14.27 9.73 16.47
C PRO A 130 -13.58 11.11 16.36
N ASP A 131 -14.26 12.09 15.82
CA ASP A 131 -13.79 13.46 15.66
C ASP A 131 -12.43 13.60 14.93
N ASN A 132 -12.07 12.60 14.12
CA ASN A 132 -10.79 12.48 13.43
C ASN A 132 -9.58 12.57 14.40
N ARG A 133 -9.73 12.11 15.65
CA ARG A 133 -8.60 12.01 16.58
C ARG A 133 -7.55 11.02 16.06
N LYS A 134 -6.36 11.07 16.58
CA LYS A 134 -5.37 10.03 16.32
C LYS A 134 -5.88 8.68 16.84
N PRO A 135 -5.65 7.59 16.09
CA PRO A 135 -5.94 6.24 16.59
C PRO A 135 -5.07 5.92 17.81
N THR A 136 -5.62 5.19 18.76
CA THR A 136 -4.87 4.70 19.93
C THR A 136 -3.90 3.60 19.55
N SER A 137 -2.92 3.32 20.42
CA SER A 137 -1.97 2.22 20.20
C SER A 137 -2.66 0.86 20.07
N ASP A 138 -3.75 0.64 20.81
CA ASP A 138 -4.52 -0.60 20.74
C ASP A 138 -5.30 -0.73 19.43
N GLU A 139 -5.88 0.36 18.94
CA GLU A 139 -6.55 0.40 17.63
C GLU A 139 -5.57 0.12 16.50
N ILE A 140 -4.37 0.73 16.55
CA ILE A 140 -3.29 0.49 15.61
C ILE A 140 -2.86 -0.98 15.67
N ARG A 141 -2.54 -1.50 16.86
CA ARG A 141 -2.08 -2.88 17.05
C ARG A 141 -3.09 -3.89 16.52
N THR A 142 -4.38 -3.68 16.78
CA THR A 142 -5.46 -4.54 16.32
C THR A 142 -5.63 -4.52 14.80
N CYS A 143 -5.43 -3.36 14.16
CA CYS A 143 -5.63 -3.18 12.72
C CYS A 143 -4.38 -3.47 11.89
N ASN A 144 -3.17 -3.38 12.48
CA ASN A 144 -1.89 -3.52 11.79
C ASN A 144 -1.70 -4.85 11.03
N PRO A 145 -2.20 -6.02 11.49
CA PRO A 145 -2.10 -7.26 10.72
C PRO A 145 -2.65 -7.15 9.30
N PHE A 146 -3.71 -6.37 9.08
CA PHE A 146 -4.26 -6.15 7.74
C PHE A 146 -3.33 -5.31 6.87
N LEU A 147 -2.71 -4.27 7.42
CA LEU A 147 -1.71 -3.47 6.71
C LEU A 147 -0.49 -4.32 6.32
N GLN A 148 0.00 -5.15 7.24
CA GLN A 148 1.12 -6.06 6.98
C GLN A 148 0.80 -7.04 5.85
N LYS A 149 -0.40 -7.64 5.85
CA LYS A 149 -0.85 -8.52 4.77
C LYS A 149 -1.00 -7.79 3.44
N GLN A 150 -1.52 -6.56 3.43
CA GLN A 150 -1.56 -5.73 2.22
C GLN A 150 -0.16 -5.50 1.65
N ILE A 151 0.82 -5.12 2.49
CA ILE A 151 2.21 -4.94 2.08
C ILE A 151 2.79 -6.24 1.51
N ALA A 152 2.54 -7.37 2.17
CA ALA A 152 3.03 -8.70 1.75
C ALA A 152 2.43 -9.18 0.42
N ILE A 153 1.17 -8.83 0.13
CA ILE A 153 0.50 -9.16 -1.13
C ILE A 153 0.99 -8.23 -2.25
N ILE A 154 0.99 -6.93 -2.03
CA ILE A 154 1.35 -5.90 -3.02
C ILE A 154 2.83 -6.00 -3.38
N LYS A 155 3.71 -6.18 -2.39
CA LYS A 155 5.18 -6.20 -2.53
C LYS A 155 5.70 -4.99 -3.32
N PRO A 156 5.42 -3.76 -2.85
CA PRO A 156 5.82 -2.56 -3.57
C PRO A 156 7.34 -2.41 -3.57
N VAL A 157 7.87 -1.66 -4.52
CA VAL A 157 9.29 -1.26 -4.57
C VAL A 157 9.58 -0.27 -3.45
N VAL A 158 8.64 0.64 -3.19
CA VAL A 158 8.78 1.68 -2.15
C VAL A 158 7.47 1.96 -1.46
N ILE A 159 7.54 2.19 -0.15
CA ILE A 159 6.43 2.67 0.69
C ILE A 159 6.68 4.13 1.03
N MET A 160 5.73 5.01 0.73
CA MET A 160 5.76 6.40 1.21
C MET A 160 4.77 6.54 2.37
N THR A 161 5.29 6.75 3.60
CA THR A 161 4.46 6.93 4.78
C THR A 161 4.08 8.39 4.96
N LEU A 162 2.79 8.62 5.19
CA LEU A 162 2.19 9.95 5.27
C LEU A 162 1.92 10.31 6.74
N GLY A 163 2.87 10.99 7.38
CA GLY A 163 2.79 11.45 8.76
C GLY A 163 3.38 10.50 9.79
N ASP A 164 3.36 10.94 11.04
CA ASP A 164 4.05 10.30 12.17
C ASP A 164 3.47 8.91 12.50
N VAL A 165 2.14 8.78 12.53
CA VAL A 165 1.47 7.51 12.89
C VAL A 165 1.81 6.40 11.90
N ALA A 166 1.65 6.64 10.60
CA ALA A 166 1.98 5.66 9.58
C ALA A 166 3.47 5.28 9.60
N THR A 167 4.34 6.27 9.81
CA THR A 167 5.78 6.03 9.90
C THR A 167 6.13 5.15 11.09
N LYS A 168 5.62 5.48 12.28
CA LYS A 168 5.88 4.68 13.50
C LYS A 168 5.25 3.29 13.44
N THR A 169 4.12 3.13 12.76
CA THR A 169 3.49 1.82 12.60
C THR A 169 4.37 0.88 11.78
N ILE A 170 5.06 1.39 10.75
CA ILE A 170 5.89 0.57 9.85
C ILE A 170 7.33 0.45 10.38
N LEU A 171 7.93 1.55 10.82
CA LEU A 171 9.36 1.59 11.16
C LEU A 171 9.65 1.51 12.66
N GLY A 172 8.62 1.54 13.51
CA GLY A 172 8.82 1.75 14.96
C GLY A 172 9.14 3.21 15.30
N ASP A 173 9.70 3.45 16.48
CA ASP A 173 10.07 4.81 16.92
C ASP A 173 11.42 5.22 16.33
N VAL A 174 11.38 5.75 15.12
CA VAL A 174 12.54 6.29 14.40
C VAL A 174 12.73 7.81 14.61
N GLY A 175 11.95 8.41 15.50
CA GLY A 175 12.03 9.83 15.85
C GLY A 175 10.92 10.69 15.24
N ASN A 176 11.09 12.00 15.29
CA ASN A 176 10.09 12.98 14.86
C ASN A 176 10.06 13.12 13.34
N ILE A 177 8.88 13.12 12.74
CA ILE A 177 8.67 13.22 11.29
C ILE A 177 9.41 14.40 10.65
N SER A 178 9.52 15.54 11.33
CA SER A 178 10.22 16.72 10.80
C SER A 178 11.73 16.49 10.60
N ARG A 179 12.32 15.53 11.32
CA ARG A 179 13.76 15.22 11.24
C ARG A 179 14.07 14.02 10.36
N ILE A 180 13.11 13.08 10.24
CA ILE A 180 13.30 11.80 9.56
C ILE A 180 12.75 11.79 8.14
N ARG A 181 11.86 12.74 7.80
CA ARG A 181 11.24 12.81 6.46
C ARG A 181 12.29 12.88 5.33
N GLY A 182 11.94 12.31 4.20
CA GLY A 182 12.77 12.33 2.98
C GLY A 182 14.00 11.42 3.02
N ARG A 183 14.30 10.80 4.18
CA ARG A 183 15.36 9.78 4.29
C ARG A 183 14.81 8.42 3.89
N ILE A 184 15.68 7.55 3.41
CA ILE A 184 15.35 6.17 3.04
C ILE A 184 15.59 5.28 4.25
N TYR A 185 14.56 4.52 4.63
CA TYR A 185 14.60 3.46 5.62
C TYR A 185 14.27 2.13 4.94
N SER A 186 14.41 1.03 5.66
CA SER A 186 14.03 -0.29 5.14
C SER A 186 13.02 -0.98 6.05
N TYR A 187 12.02 -1.60 5.45
CA TYR A 187 11.04 -2.47 6.11
C TYR A 187 10.93 -3.79 5.34
N ASN A 188 11.41 -4.89 5.91
CA ASN A 188 11.43 -6.21 5.27
C ASN A 188 12.01 -6.20 3.84
N GLY A 189 13.08 -5.41 3.62
CA GLY A 189 13.74 -5.28 2.32
C GLY A 189 13.07 -4.30 1.35
N ILE A 190 11.97 -3.65 1.74
CA ILE A 190 11.28 -2.61 0.96
C ILE A 190 11.77 -1.24 1.43
N ASP A 191 12.09 -0.35 0.50
CA ASP A 191 12.45 1.03 0.82
C ASP A 191 11.24 1.79 1.39
N VAL A 192 11.46 2.58 2.46
CA VAL A 192 10.43 3.39 3.10
C VAL A 192 10.88 4.84 3.17
N VAL A 193 10.06 5.74 2.64
CA VAL A 193 10.32 7.20 2.66
C VAL A 193 9.21 7.90 3.45
N PRO A 194 9.50 8.36 4.68
CA PRO A 194 8.56 9.17 5.46
C PRO A 194 8.39 10.57 4.88
N THR A 195 7.16 11.09 4.94
CA THR A 195 6.85 12.49 4.62
C THR A 195 5.74 13.05 5.50
N PHE A 196 5.45 14.34 5.38
CA PHE A 196 4.34 14.96 6.10
C PHE A 196 2.98 14.43 5.64
N HIS A 197 2.02 14.35 6.58
CA HIS A 197 0.64 14.01 6.23
C HIS A 197 0.00 15.15 5.41
N PRO A 198 -0.77 14.86 4.34
CA PRO A 198 -1.40 15.89 3.53
C PRO A 198 -2.28 16.88 4.32
N SER A 199 -2.95 16.44 5.40
CA SER A 199 -3.70 17.34 6.28
C SER A 199 -2.84 18.39 7.01
N TYR A 200 -1.57 18.06 7.31
CA TYR A 200 -0.62 19.02 7.85
C TYR A 200 -0.29 20.10 6.82
N LEU A 201 -0.13 19.72 5.55
CA LEU A 201 0.20 20.64 4.45
C LEU A 201 -0.95 21.61 4.11
N LEU A 202 -2.20 21.25 4.41
CA LEU A 202 -3.33 22.16 4.30
C LEU A 202 -3.25 23.31 5.31
N ARG A 203 -2.78 23.01 6.52
CA ARG A 203 -2.58 24.02 7.59
C ARG A 203 -1.24 24.75 7.50
N ASN A 204 -0.25 24.14 6.84
CA ASN A 204 1.12 24.61 6.71
C ASN A 204 1.57 24.58 5.24
N PRO A 205 1.06 25.50 4.38
CA PRO A 205 1.33 25.46 2.94
C PRO A 205 2.80 25.54 2.55
N GLY A 206 3.63 26.22 3.35
CA GLY A 206 5.08 26.30 3.15
C GLY A 206 5.82 24.97 3.22
N ALA A 207 5.24 23.95 3.92
CA ALA A 207 5.82 22.62 4.01
C ALA A 207 5.61 21.75 2.75
N LYS A 208 4.82 22.21 1.77
CA LYS A 208 4.59 21.49 0.49
C LYS A 208 5.88 21.29 -0.28
N TRP A 209 6.79 22.23 -0.23
CA TRP A 209 8.09 22.13 -0.87
C TRP A 209 8.92 20.97 -0.31
N GLN A 210 8.90 20.82 1.00
CA GLN A 210 9.60 19.74 1.69
C GLN A 210 9.02 18.37 1.29
N THR A 211 7.70 18.23 1.25
CA THR A 211 7.04 17.00 0.78
C THR A 211 7.36 16.70 -0.69
N TRP A 212 7.50 17.74 -1.54
CA TRP A 212 7.95 17.54 -2.91
C TRP A 212 9.38 17.00 -2.98
N SER A 213 10.28 17.51 -2.15
CA SER A 213 11.65 16.97 -2.04
C SER A 213 11.66 15.50 -1.61
N ASP A 214 10.76 15.08 -0.69
CA ASP A 214 10.61 13.67 -0.29
C ASP A 214 10.10 12.81 -1.45
N ALA A 215 9.12 13.32 -2.20
CA ALA A 215 8.57 12.65 -3.37
C ALA A 215 9.64 12.44 -4.46
N GLN A 216 10.57 13.39 -4.63
CA GLN A 216 11.71 13.23 -5.56
C GLN A 216 12.63 12.07 -5.14
N THR A 217 12.79 11.80 -3.83
CA THR A 217 13.51 10.60 -3.35
C THR A 217 12.77 9.33 -3.79
N VAL A 218 11.44 9.29 -3.66
CA VAL A 218 10.62 8.16 -4.11
C VAL A 218 10.75 7.95 -5.63
N ILE A 219 10.69 9.02 -6.44
CA ILE A 219 10.85 8.94 -7.90
C ILE A 219 12.19 8.29 -8.25
N LYS A 220 13.30 8.72 -7.63
CA LYS A 220 14.63 8.14 -7.88
C LYS A 220 14.70 6.65 -7.55
N ILE A 221 14.00 6.20 -6.50
CA ILE A 221 13.92 4.77 -6.15
C ILE A 221 13.17 4.01 -7.25
N LEU A 222 12.02 4.52 -7.69
CA LEU A 222 11.22 3.91 -8.75
C LEU A 222 12.00 3.81 -10.07
N GLU A 223 12.67 4.89 -10.50
CA GLU A 223 13.47 4.92 -11.73
C GLU A 223 14.63 3.92 -11.72
N LYS A 224 15.27 3.72 -10.54
CA LYS A 224 16.35 2.74 -10.38
C LYS A 224 15.90 1.30 -10.53
N ASN A 225 14.66 1.00 -10.16
CA ASN A 225 14.09 -0.35 -10.21
C ASN A 225 13.34 -0.66 -11.52
N HIS A 226 13.22 0.33 -12.42
CA HIS A 226 12.68 0.14 -13.78
C HIS A 226 13.77 -0.13 -14.84
N LYS A 227 15.07 -0.13 -14.45
CA LYS A 227 16.21 -0.52 -15.30
C LYS A 227 16.58 -1.98 -15.07
#